data_82f962273336e9188053c51fc1397878
#
_entry.id   82f962273336e9188053c51fc1397878
#
_cell.length_a   1.000
_cell.length_b   1.000
_cell.length_c   1.000
_cell.angle_alpha   90.00
_cell.angle_beta   90.00
_cell.angle_gamma   90.00
#
_symmetry.space_group_name_H-M   'P 1'
#
loop_
_entity.id
_entity.type
_entity.pdbx_description
1 polymer ?
#
loop_
_entity_poly.entity_id
_entity_poly.type
_entity_poly.pdbx_seq_one_letter_code
_entity_poly.pdbx_strand_id
1 'polypeptide(L)'
;YNKFIDAHNQKDIEAVASMLSEELIIYHSDGRTVEGKSTHLEGLQSWFEQTDPSFNPFWGMPYVGVNNGETWMIAGHQTKTTVDGVETSMGTMLDIQFTDGLVSTIIVYDRQTQPAE
;
A
#
# COMPACT_ATOMS: atom_id res chain seq x y z
N TYR A 1 2.09 -10.05 3.92
CA TYR A 1 2.66 -8.81 3.33
C TYR A 1 3.39 -9.10 2.01
N ASN A 2 4.23 -10.11 1.97
CA ASN A 2 4.98 -10.44 0.74
C ASN A 2 4.04 -10.79 -0.41
N LYS A 3 3.00 -11.58 -0.17
CA LYS A 3 1.99 -11.89 -1.18
C LYS A 3 1.24 -10.65 -1.65
N PHE A 4 0.99 -9.73 -0.73
CA PHE A 4 0.33 -8.45 -1.01
C PHE A 4 1.19 -7.60 -1.94
N ILE A 5 2.48 -7.48 -1.65
CA ILE A 5 3.42 -6.74 -2.49
C ILE A 5 3.60 -7.43 -3.85
N ASP A 6 3.71 -8.75 -3.89
CA ASP A 6 3.84 -9.50 -5.13
C ASP A 6 2.63 -9.27 -6.05
N ALA A 7 1.43 -9.29 -5.50
CA ALA A 7 0.20 -9.03 -6.27
C ALA A 7 0.20 -7.61 -6.86
N HIS A 8 0.69 -6.62 -6.11
CA HIS A 8 0.84 -5.26 -6.62
C HIS A 8 1.87 -5.17 -7.74
N ASN A 9 3.03 -5.82 -7.57
CA ASN A 9 4.07 -5.82 -8.61
C ASN A 9 3.61 -6.50 -9.89
N GLN A 10 2.78 -7.53 -9.78
CA GLN A 10 2.20 -8.22 -10.93
C GLN A 10 1.00 -7.48 -11.52
N LYS A 11 0.54 -6.42 -10.84
CA LYS A 11 -0.66 -5.65 -11.19
C LYS A 11 -1.90 -6.56 -11.27
N ASP A 12 -1.95 -7.56 -10.42
CA ASP A 12 -3.04 -8.53 -10.33
C ASP A 12 -4.13 -7.99 -9.40
N ILE A 13 -5.07 -7.26 -9.99
CA ILE A 13 -6.15 -6.61 -9.24
C ILE A 13 -7.02 -7.63 -8.51
N GLU A 14 -7.28 -8.78 -9.12
CA GLU A 14 -8.09 -9.82 -8.47
C GLU A 14 -7.41 -10.39 -7.24
N ALA A 15 -6.10 -10.64 -7.31
CA ALA A 15 -5.34 -11.12 -6.17
C ALA A 15 -5.28 -10.06 -5.06
N VAL A 16 -5.07 -8.79 -5.40
CA VAL A 16 -5.13 -7.69 -4.43
C VAL A 16 -6.50 -7.65 -3.77
N ALA A 17 -7.56 -7.71 -4.57
CA ALA A 17 -8.94 -7.64 -4.08
C ALA A 17 -9.23 -8.76 -3.07
N SER A 18 -8.72 -9.96 -3.30
CA SER A 18 -8.95 -11.10 -2.42
C SER A 18 -8.35 -10.92 -1.02
N MET A 19 -7.37 -10.04 -0.86
CA MET A 19 -6.69 -9.77 0.40
C MET A 19 -7.29 -8.59 1.18
N LEU A 20 -8.26 -7.89 0.61
CA LEU A 20 -8.84 -6.67 1.19
C LEU A 20 -10.21 -6.93 1.80
N SER A 21 -10.47 -6.29 2.94
CA SER A 21 -11.80 -6.25 3.54
C SER A 21 -12.73 -5.34 2.72
N GLU A 22 -14.02 -5.70 2.64
CA GLU A 22 -15.03 -4.84 2.03
C GLU A 22 -15.12 -3.47 2.72
N GLU A 23 -14.81 -3.42 4.01
CA GLU A 23 -14.84 -2.22 4.84
C GLU A 23 -13.49 -1.50 4.91
N LEU A 24 -12.61 -1.74 3.94
CA LEU A 24 -11.27 -1.16 3.89
C LEU A 24 -11.30 0.36 4.02
N ILE A 25 -10.38 0.89 4.84
CA ILE A 25 -10.11 2.32 4.95
C ILE A 25 -8.63 2.56 4.73
N ILE A 26 -8.30 3.50 3.86
CA ILE A 26 -6.91 3.89 3.59
C ILE A 26 -6.72 5.35 3.89
N TYR A 27 -5.73 5.65 4.73
CA TYR A 27 -5.30 7.01 5.04
C TYR A 27 -4.04 7.29 4.22
N HIS A 28 -4.16 8.14 3.21
CA HIS A 28 -3.04 8.51 2.35
C HIS A 28 -2.16 9.58 3.00
N SER A 29 -0.89 9.61 2.59
CA SER A 29 0.10 10.55 3.12
C SER A 29 -0.22 12.02 2.83
N ASP A 30 -1.03 12.30 1.81
CA ASP A 30 -1.48 13.65 1.47
C ASP A 30 -2.72 14.11 2.25
N GLY A 31 -3.19 13.31 3.20
CA GLY A 31 -4.35 13.60 4.02
C GLY A 31 -5.68 13.08 3.49
N ARG A 32 -5.71 12.50 2.29
CA ARG A 32 -6.93 11.91 1.74
C ARG A 32 -7.27 10.61 2.48
N THR A 33 -8.56 10.37 2.65
CA THR A 33 -9.08 9.12 3.18
C THR A 33 -9.91 8.44 2.09
N VAL A 34 -9.62 7.17 1.82
CA VAL A 34 -10.41 6.35 0.89
C VAL A 34 -11.15 5.29 1.69
N GLU A 35 -12.46 5.25 1.54
CA GLU A 35 -13.33 4.28 2.21
C GLU A 35 -13.91 3.31 1.20
N GLY A 36 -13.83 2.01 1.52
CA GLY A 36 -14.39 0.95 0.72
C GLY A 36 -13.43 0.35 -0.28
N LYS A 37 -13.50 -0.97 -0.38
CA LYS A 37 -12.66 -1.78 -1.25
C LYS A 37 -12.82 -1.40 -2.72
N SER A 38 -14.06 -1.23 -3.20
CA SER A 38 -14.32 -0.92 -4.61
C SER A 38 -13.70 0.41 -5.03
N THR A 39 -13.84 1.44 -4.19
CA THR A 39 -13.27 2.76 -4.45
C THR A 39 -11.75 2.69 -4.53
N HIS A 40 -11.13 1.95 -3.61
CA HIS A 40 -9.68 1.76 -3.63
C HIS A 40 -9.21 1.04 -4.89
N LEU A 41 -9.90 -0.04 -5.29
CA LEU A 41 -9.50 -0.83 -6.46
C LEU A 41 -9.59 -0.04 -7.76
N GLU A 42 -10.61 0.82 -7.91
CA GLU A 42 -10.72 1.70 -9.07
C GLU A 42 -9.53 2.68 -9.14
N GLY A 43 -9.19 3.28 -8.01
CA GLY A 43 -8.04 4.19 -7.93
C GLY A 43 -6.71 3.46 -8.17
N LEU A 44 -6.57 2.27 -7.62
CA LEU A 44 -5.36 1.45 -7.78
C LEU A 44 -5.15 1.05 -9.24
N GLN A 45 -6.19 0.60 -9.92
CA GLN A 45 -6.10 0.23 -11.33
C GLN A 45 -5.69 1.42 -12.20
N SER A 46 -6.31 2.58 -11.98
CA SER A 46 -5.96 3.81 -12.69
C SER A 46 -4.49 4.20 -12.43
N TRP A 47 -4.04 4.10 -11.19
CA TRP A 47 -2.67 4.41 -10.82
C TRP A 47 -1.66 3.46 -11.46
N PHE A 48 -1.98 2.17 -11.54
CA PHE A 48 -1.15 1.18 -12.23
C PHE A 48 -0.99 1.51 -13.72
N GLU A 49 -2.08 1.92 -14.36
CA GLU A 49 -2.06 2.27 -15.79
C GLU A 49 -1.27 3.55 -16.07
N GLN A 50 -1.36 4.53 -15.16
CA GLN A 50 -0.74 5.84 -15.36
C GLN A 50 0.74 5.88 -14.97
N THR A 51 1.16 5.11 -14.00
CA THR A 51 2.50 5.25 -13.39
C THR A 51 3.37 4.02 -13.46
N ASP A 52 2.83 2.87 -13.89
CA ASP A 52 3.55 1.59 -13.92
C ASP A 52 4.42 1.38 -12.68
N PRO A 53 3.82 1.36 -11.47
CA PRO A 53 4.60 1.32 -10.24
C PRO A 53 5.25 -0.03 -10.01
N SER A 54 6.39 -0.02 -9.34
CA SER A 54 7.02 -1.22 -8.80
C SER A 54 7.38 -1.01 -7.35
N PHE A 55 7.38 -2.08 -6.57
CA PHE A 55 7.57 -2.06 -5.14
C PHE A 55 8.68 -3.00 -4.75
N ASN A 56 9.65 -2.50 -3.99
CA ASN A 56 10.76 -3.29 -3.48
C ASN A 56 10.72 -3.27 -1.95
N PRO A 57 10.25 -4.36 -1.30
CA PRO A 57 10.13 -4.37 0.15
C PRO A 57 11.51 -4.42 0.81
N PHE A 58 11.66 -3.64 1.89
CA PHE A 58 12.86 -3.63 2.70
C PHE A 58 12.70 -4.48 3.95
N TRP A 59 11.60 -4.31 4.67
CA TRP A 59 11.35 -4.99 5.93
C TRP A 59 9.86 -4.95 6.28
N GLY A 60 9.47 -5.85 7.17
CA GLY A 60 8.13 -5.85 7.74
C GLY A 60 8.17 -6.50 9.12
N MET A 61 7.34 -6.00 10.03
CA MET A 61 7.26 -6.50 11.39
C MET A 61 5.81 -6.52 11.87
N PRO A 62 5.28 -7.70 12.22
CA PRO A 62 3.95 -7.78 12.81
C PRO A 62 3.95 -7.35 14.27
N TYR A 63 2.84 -6.79 14.73
CA TYR A 63 2.64 -6.45 16.13
C TYR A 63 1.17 -6.54 16.50
N VAL A 64 0.90 -6.62 17.80
CA VAL A 64 -0.45 -6.70 18.36
C VAL A 64 -0.68 -5.50 19.28
N GLY A 65 -1.80 -4.82 19.12
CA GLY A 65 -2.16 -3.68 19.95
C GLY A 65 -2.32 -4.10 21.42
N VAL A 66 -1.70 -3.36 22.32
CA VAL A 66 -1.63 -3.71 23.75
C VAL A 66 -3.00 -3.66 24.42
N ASN A 67 -3.82 -2.69 24.07
CA ASN A 67 -5.09 -2.45 24.74
C ASN A 67 -6.30 -3.07 24.04
N ASN A 68 -6.23 -3.32 22.73
CA ASN A 68 -7.39 -3.72 21.93
C ASN A 68 -7.22 -5.06 21.22
N GLY A 69 -6.02 -5.67 21.26
CA GLY A 69 -5.76 -6.94 20.59
C GLY A 69 -5.73 -6.88 19.07
N GLU A 70 -5.74 -5.70 18.49
CA GLU A 70 -5.68 -5.55 17.02
C GLU A 70 -4.35 -6.06 16.48
N THR A 71 -4.41 -6.74 15.34
CA THR A 71 -3.21 -7.21 14.64
C THR A 71 -2.82 -6.23 13.55
N TRP A 72 -1.59 -5.76 13.62
CA TRP A 72 -1.04 -4.80 12.68
C TRP A 72 0.30 -5.29 12.13
N MET A 73 0.72 -4.70 11.03
CA MET A 73 2.05 -4.87 10.47
C MET A 73 2.61 -3.51 10.07
N ILE A 74 3.85 -3.23 10.47
CA ILE A 74 4.61 -2.09 9.99
C ILE A 74 5.55 -2.60 8.91
N ALA A 75 5.54 -1.97 7.74
CA ALA A 75 6.38 -2.38 6.64
C ALA A 75 6.97 -1.17 5.92
N GLY A 76 8.16 -1.34 5.37
CA GLY A 76 8.82 -0.33 4.56
C GLY A 76 9.22 -0.89 3.20
N HIS A 77 9.01 -0.09 2.15
CA HIS A 77 9.40 -0.46 0.80
C HIS A 77 9.74 0.77 -0.03
N GLN A 78 10.43 0.55 -1.14
CA GLN A 78 10.65 1.56 -2.16
C GLN A 78 9.56 1.44 -3.22
N THR A 79 8.94 2.57 -3.56
CA THR A 79 7.98 2.65 -4.66
C THR A 79 8.63 3.41 -5.80
N LYS A 80 8.65 2.81 -6.98
CA LYS A 80 9.11 3.47 -8.21
C LYS A 80 7.92 3.63 -9.14
N THR A 81 7.77 4.84 -9.66
CA THR A 81 6.72 5.15 -10.64
C THR A 81 7.33 5.75 -11.88
N THR A 82 6.70 5.50 -13.03
CA THR A 82 7.15 6.04 -14.32
C THR A 82 6.01 6.82 -14.96
N VAL A 83 6.24 8.09 -15.25
CA VAL A 83 5.28 8.96 -15.94
C VAL A 83 6.02 9.66 -17.07
N ASP A 84 5.50 9.53 -18.29
CA ASP A 84 6.10 10.11 -19.49
C ASP A 84 7.60 9.75 -19.66
N GLY A 85 7.94 8.52 -19.33
CA GLY A 85 9.32 8.02 -19.41
C GLY A 85 10.23 8.46 -18.27
N VAL A 86 9.72 9.21 -17.31
CA VAL A 86 10.49 9.67 -16.14
C VAL A 86 10.20 8.80 -14.94
N GLU A 87 11.23 8.15 -14.39
CA GLU A 87 11.13 7.32 -13.20
C GLU A 87 11.35 8.16 -11.95
N THR A 88 10.46 8.02 -10.99
CA THR A 88 10.53 8.65 -9.67
C THR A 88 10.55 7.57 -8.59
N SER A 89 11.39 7.75 -7.59
CA SER A 89 11.52 6.81 -6.48
C SER A 89 11.08 7.47 -5.18
N MET A 90 10.39 6.69 -4.33
CA MET A 90 9.84 7.18 -3.08
C MET A 90 9.99 6.09 -2.02
N GLY A 91 10.39 6.48 -0.81
CA GLY A 91 10.33 5.59 0.35
C GLY A 91 8.92 5.59 0.93
N THR A 92 8.35 4.42 1.10
CA THR A 92 6.99 4.27 1.61
C THR A 92 6.99 3.40 2.85
N MET A 93 6.31 3.85 3.89
CA MET A 93 6.03 3.04 5.08
C MET A 93 4.53 2.84 5.18
N LEU A 94 4.13 1.64 5.57
CA LEU A 94 2.73 1.30 5.76
C LEU A 94 2.51 0.77 7.16
N ASP A 95 1.41 1.22 7.80
CA ASP A 95 0.80 0.52 8.91
C ASP A 95 -0.43 -0.20 8.37
N ILE A 96 -0.44 -1.52 8.47
CA ILE A 96 -1.51 -2.35 7.92
C ILE A 96 -2.20 -3.08 9.05
N GLN A 97 -3.52 -2.88 9.19
CA GLN A 97 -4.34 -3.64 10.13
C GLN A 97 -4.98 -4.82 9.41
N PHE A 98 -4.95 -5.98 10.08
CA PHE A 98 -5.62 -7.20 9.62
C PHE A 98 -6.80 -7.50 10.52
N THR A 99 -7.95 -7.77 9.91
CA THR A 99 -9.17 -8.22 10.59
C THR A 99 -9.67 -9.45 9.88
N ASP A 100 -9.82 -10.56 10.62
CA ASP A 100 -10.25 -11.85 10.05
C ASP A 100 -9.39 -12.30 8.86
N GLY A 101 -8.08 -12.02 8.91
CA GLY A 101 -7.14 -12.41 7.87
C GLY A 101 -7.11 -11.50 6.64
N LEU A 102 -7.92 -10.44 6.62
CA LEU A 102 -8.00 -9.49 5.51
C LEU A 102 -7.44 -8.12 5.92
N VAL A 103 -6.90 -7.40 4.95
CA VAL A 103 -6.43 -6.02 5.17
C VAL A 103 -7.65 -5.12 5.35
N SER A 104 -7.77 -4.51 6.51
CA SER A 104 -8.91 -3.65 6.86
C SER A 104 -8.56 -2.16 6.96
N THR A 105 -7.31 -1.83 7.27
CA THR A 105 -6.86 -0.44 7.35
C THR A 105 -5.43 -0.35 6.84
N ILE A 106 -5.15 0.67 6.05
CA ILE A 106 -3.78 0.99 5.61
C ILE A 106 -3.53 2.46 5.91
N ILE A 107 -2.43 2.74 6.61
CA ILE A 107 -1.95 4.11 6.81
C ILE A 107 -0.64 4.24 6.03
N VAL A 108 -0.60 5.18 5.10
CA VAL A 108 0.51 5.36 4.18
C VAL A 108 1.35 6.55 4.62
N TYR A 109 2.66 6.34 4.71
CA TYR A 109 3.64 7.38 4.99
C TYR A 109 4.66 7.39 3.85
N ASP A 110 4.66 8.44 3.05
CA ASP A 110 5.58 8.57 1.92
C ASP A 110 6.67 9.58 2.24
N ARG A 111 7.89 9.24 1.84
CA ARG A 111 9.00 10.15 1.88
C ARG A 111 9.53 10.33 0.47
N GLN A 112 9.46 11.54 -0.05
CA GLN A 112 10.04 11.86 -1.34
C GLN A 112 11.57 11.89 -1.25
N THR A 113 12.20 11.25 -2.22
CA THR A 113 13.65 11.32 -2.34
C THR A 113 14.00 12.72 -2.84
N GLN A 114 14.89 13.42 -2.12
CA GLN A 114 15.35 14.71 -2.59
C GLN A 114 16.17 14.55 -3.87
N PRO A 115 16.04 15.48 -4.83
CA PRO A 115 16.89 15.45 -6.02
C PRO A 115 18.36 15.48 -5.62
N ALA A 116 19.19 14.76 -6.37
CA ALA A 116 20.63 14.82 -6.16
C ALA A 116 21.12 16.26 -6.40
N GLU A 117 21.86 16.77 -5.46
CA GLU A 117 22.48 18.11 -5.57
C GLU A 117 23.74 18.06 -6.42
#